data_a83518cce6b0ec1b2f15f173789304fa
#
_entry.id   a83518cce6b0ec1b2f15f173789304fa
#
_cell.length_a   1.000
_cell.length_b   1.000
_cell.length_c   1.000
_cell.angle_alpha   90.00
_cell.angle_beta   90.00
_cell.angle_gamma   90.00
#
_symmetry.space_group_name_H-M   'P 1'
#
loop_
_entity.id
_entity.type
_entity.pdbx_description
1 polymer ?
#
loop_
_entity_poly.entity_id
_entity_poly.type
_entity_poly.pdbx_seq_one_letter_code
_entity_poly.pdbx_strand_id
1 'polypeptide(L)'
;MVILILGMMISSGVSAVVQILQYLSNEEALKSFVIWTMGSLGDVTTNQLHLMLPAVLLGLVVSVAVIKPLNLLLLGEQYARTMGLNVRRSRYLIFLSTTLLAGTVTAFCGPIGFVGLAIPHIARMLFSNADHRILLPASALCGAVVLLTCDIISKWLTLPINTITALLGIPIVIWVVIRNTSIA
;
A
#
# COMPACT_ATOMS: atom_id res chain seq x y z
N MET A 1 16.94 -1.89 17.42
CA MET A 1 16.62 -3.25 17.96
C MET A 1 15.34 -3.25 18.78
N VAL A 2 15.23 -2.44 19.86
CA VAL A 2 14.05 -2.45 20.77
C VAL A 2 12.72 -2.21 20.03
N ILE A 3 12.64 -1.21 19.14
CA ILE A 3 11.42 -0.88 18.40
C ILE A 3 10.95 -2.05 17.51
N LEU A 4 11.87 -2.77 16.90
CA LEU A 4 11.56 -3.91 16.03
C LEU A 4 11.01 -5.09 16.84
N ILE A 5 11.62 -5.39 17.98
CA ILE A 5 11.14 -6.43 18.91
C ILE A 5 9.74 -6.07 19.43
N LEU A 6 9.55 -4.83 19.86
CA LEU A 6 8.27 -4.34 20.36
C LEU A 6 7.17 -4.41 19.28
N GLY A 7 7.50 -4.06 18.03
CA GLY A 7 6.59 -4.23 16.89
C GLY A 7 6.19 -5.67 16.64
N MET A 8 7.15 -6.61 16.69
CA MET A 8 6.84 -8.04 16.55
C MET A 8 5.97 -8.56 17.69
N MET A 9 6.24 -8.15 18.94
CA MET A 9 5.45 -8.58 20.10
C MET A 9 4.00 -8.07 20.02
N ILE A 10 3.81 -6.78 19.65
CA ILE A 10 2.47 -6.20 19.46
C ILE A 10 1.74 -6.93 18.33
N SER A 11 2.40 -7.18 17.20
CA SER A 11 1.83 -7.92 16.08
C SER A 11 1.38 -9.32 16.49
N SER A 12 2.22 -10.04 17.25
CA SER A 12 1.87 -11.37 17.77
C SER A 12 0.67 -11.31 18.72
N GLY A 13 0.60 -10.28 19.57
CA GLY A 13 -0.55 -10.07 20.47
C GLY A 13 -1.85 -9.82 19.71
N VAL A 14 -1.81 -8.95 18.68
CA VAL A 14 -2.97 -8.71 17.81
C VAL A 14 -3.37 -9.99 17.07
N SER A 15 -2.42 -10.76 16.55
CA SER A 15 -2.69 -12.05 15.89
C SER A 15 -3.37 -13.03 16.82
N ALA A 16 -2.95 -13.11 18.08
CA ALA A 16 -3.59 -13.98 19.08
C ALA A 16 -5.04 -13.60 19.34
N VAL A 17 -5.34 -12.29 19.45
CA VAL A 17 -6.72 -11.80 19.60
C VAL A 17 -7.56 -12.15 18.38
N VAL A 18 -7.03 -11.95 17.17
CA VAL A 18 -7.70 -12.34 15.92
C VAL A 18 -8.00 -13.83 15.89
N GLN A 19 -7.04 -14.69 16.28
CA GLN A 19 -7.25 -16.14 16.35
C GLN A 19 -8.34 -16.54 17.33
N ILE A 20 -8.43 -15.88 18.51
CA ILE A 20 -9.52 -16.11 19.47
C ILE A 20 -10.87 -15.75 18.84
N LEU A 21 -10.96 -14.61 18.17
CA LEU A 21 -12.19 -14.17 17.50
C LEU A 21 -12.60 -15.15 16.39
N GLN A 22 -11.64 -15.65 15.60
CA GLN A 22 -11.88 -16.66 14.57
C GLN A 22 -12.39 -17.96 15.17
N TYR A 23 -11.81 -18.42 16.29
CA TYR A 23 -12.23 -19.65 16.98
C TYR A 23 -13.65 -19.55 17.54
N LEU A 24 -14.04 -18.39 18.04
CA LEU A 24 -15.39 -18.14 18.58
C LEU A 24 -16.41 -17.78 17.50
N SER A 25 -15.97 -17.58 16.26
CA SER A 25 -16.84 -17.19 15.14
C SER A 25 -17.62 -18.37 14.57
N ASN A 26 -18.77 -18.09 13.93
CA ASN A 26 -19.48 -19.10 13.15
C ASN A 26 -18.78 -19.34 11.79
N GLU A 27 -19.11 -20.46 11.14
CA GLU A 27 -18.48 -20.89 9.88
C GLU A 27 -18.65 -19.86 8.76
N GLU A 28 -19.79 -19.20 8.65
CA GLU A 28 -20.07 -18.21 7.61
C GLU A 28 -19.21 -16.94 7.77
N ALA A 29 -19.09 -16.42 9.00
CA ALA A 29 -18.28 -15.26 9.29
C ALA A 29 -16.77 -15.57 9.13
N LEU A 30 -16.35 -16.77 9.56
CA LEU A 30 -14.97 -17.22 9.35
C LEU A 30 -14.64 -17.32 7.86
N LYS A 31 -15.52 -17.92 7.06
CA LYS A 31 -15.35 -18.04 5.60
C LYS A 31 -15.28 -16.65 4.94
N SER A 32 -16.16 -15.74 5.32
CA SER A 32 -16.16 -14.37 4.80
C SER A 32 -14.86 -13.61 5.14
N PHE A 33 -14.37 -13.76 6.37
CA PHE A 33 -13.09 -13.18 6.79
C PHE A 33 -11.91 -13.75 6.00
N VAL A 34 -11.86 -15.06 5.80
CA VAL A 34 -10.79 -15.71 5.03
C VAL A 34 -10.80 -15.23 3.59
N ILE A 35 -11.98 -15.18 2.94
CA ILE A 35 -12.12 -14.67 1.57
C ILE A 35 -11.66 -13.20 1.49
N TRP A 36 -12.08 -12.37 2.44
CA TRP A 36 -11.65 -10.97 2.50
C TRP A 36 -10.12 -10.82 2.65
N THR A 37 -9.46 -11.64 3.49
CA THR A 37 -8.00 -11.61 3.65
C THR A 37 -7.24 -12.06 2.40
N MET A 38 -7.87 -12.83 1.54
CA MET A 38 -7.30 -13.24 0.25
C MET A 38 -7.29 -12.12 -0.80
N GLY A 39 -8.10 -11.09 -0.59
CA GLY A 39 -8.22 -9.94 -1.47
C GLY A 39 -8.96 -10.25 -2.78
N SER A 40 -9.79 -9.31 -3.22
CA SER A 40 -10.48 -9.39 -4.50
C SER A 40 -10.76 -7.99 -5.02
N LEU A 41 -10.55 -7.78 -6.33
CA LEU A 41 -10.98 -6.54 -7.01
C LEU A 41 -12.37 -6.70 -7.63
N GLY A 42 -12.82 -7.93 -7.84
CA GLY A 42 -14.07 -8.24 -8.52
C GLY A 42 -15.33 -8.26 -7.63
N ASP A 43 -15.16 -8.35 -6.31
CA ASP A 43 -16.27 -8.53 -5.37
C ASP A 43 -16.88 -7.20 -4.88
N VAL A 44 -16.36 -6.07 -5.36
CA VAL A 44 -16.87 -4.74 -4.99
C VAL A 44 -18.22 -4.49 -5.63
N THR A 45 -19.26 -4.34 -4.81
CA THR A 45 -20.61 -4.04 -5.29
C THR A 45 -20.73 -2.58 -5.73
N THR A 46 -21.73 -2.28 -6.59
CA THR A 46 -21.97 -0.91 -7.08
C THR A 46 -22.19 0.09 -5.94
N ASN A 47 -22.88 -0.32 -4.88
CA ASN A 47 -23.09 0.54 -3.71
C ASN A 47 -21.79 0.85 -2.96
N GLN A 48 -20.91 -0.15 -2.84
CA GLN A 48 -19.57 0.03 -2.25
C GLN A 48 -18.70 0.94 -3.13
N LEU A 49 -18.81 0.83 -4.46
CA LEU A 49 -18.09 1.67 -5.40
C LEU A 49 -18.47 3.15 -5.26
N HIS A 50 -19.76 3.46 -5.03
CA HIS A 50 -20.21 4.83 -4.78
C HIS A 50 -19.63 5.45 -3.50
N LEU A 51 -19.32 4.64 -2.48
CA LEU A 51 -18.64 5.09 -1.27
C LEU A 51 -17.12 5.16 -1.43
N MET A 52 -16.54 4.19 -2.14
CA MET A 52 -15.12 4.08 -2.38
C MET A 52 -14.59 5.21 -3.26
N LEU A 53 -15.31 5.55 -4.33
CA LEU A 53 -14.86 6.51 -5.34
C LEU A 53 -14.61 7.92 -4.76
N PRO A 54 -15.51 8.55 -3.98
CA PRO A 54 -15.24 9.86 -3.40
C PRO A 54 -14.08 9.82 -2.38
N ALA A 55 -13.95 8.75 -1.59
CA ALA A 55 -12.86 8.61 -0.63
C ALA A 55 -11.50 8.50 -1.34
N VAL A 56 -11.41 7.72 -2.42
CA VAL A 56 -10.19 7.60 -3.23
C VAL A 56 -9.89 8.93 -3.94
N LEU A 57 -10.87 9.62 -4.50
CA LEU A 57 -10.67 10.92 -5.12
C LEU A 57 -10.15 11.96 -4.13
N LEU A 58 -10.72 12.03 -2.92
CA LEU A 58 -10.22 12.89 -1.86
C LEU A 58 -8.78 12.55 -1.48
N GLY A 59 -8.47 11.26 -1.31
CA GLY A 59 -7.11 10.80 -1.04
C GLY A 59 -6.12 11.20 -2.13
N LEU A 60 -6.51 11.09 -3.40
CA LEU A 60 -5.69 11.52 -4.54
C LEU A 60 -5.48 13.05 -4.57
N VAL A 61 -6.51 13.84 -4.32
CA VAL A 61 -6.38 15.31 -4.23
C VAL A 61 -5.41 15.70 -3.12
N VAL A 62 -5.53 15.10 -1.94
CA VAL A 62 -4.60 15.34 -0.83
C VAL A 62 -3.19 14.87 -1.20
N SER A 63 -3.02 13.73 -1.89
CA SER A 63 -1.71 13.24 -2.32
C SER A 63 -1.01 14.19 -3.28
N VAL A 64 -1.74 14.83 -4.19
CA VAL A 64 -1.20 15.87 -5.08
C VAL A 64 -0.77 17.10 -4.28
N ALA A 65 -1.55 17.50 -3.27
CA ALA A 65 -1.22 18.67 -2.42
C ALA A 65 0.09 18.45 -1.61
N VAL A 66 0.43 17.20 -1.26
CA VAL A 66 1.64 16.89 -0.49
C VAL A 66 2.89 16.63 -1.32
N ILE A 67 2.84 16.71 -2.65
CA ILE A 67 4.00 16.53 -3.54
C ILE A 67 5.15 17.48 -3.19
N LYS A 68 4.86 18.76 -3.01
CA LYS A 68 5.89 19.76 -2.65
C LYS A 68 6.53 19.47 -1.29
N PRO A 69 5.76 19.25 -0.21
CA PRO A 69 6.31 18.76 1.06
C PRO A 69 7.17 17.51 0.95
N LEU A 70 6.73 16.51 0.18
CA LEU A 70 7.48 15.27 -0.01
C LEU A 70 8.84 15.52 -0.65
N ASN A 71 8.91 16.36 -1.69
CA ASN A 71 10.16 16.71 -2.35
C ASN A 71 11.12 17.48 -1.43
N LEU A 72 10.61 18.38 -0.59
CA LEU A 72 11.45 19.07 0.39
C LEU A 72 11.98 18.12 1.47
N LEU A 73 11.17 17.16 1.90
CA LEU A 73 11.58 16.15 2.89
C LEU A 73 12.65 15.17 2.37
N LEU A 74 12.81 15.00 1.05
CA LEU A 74 13.91 14.23 0.47
C LEU A 74 15.28 14.81 0.80
N LEU A 75 15.37 16.14 0.98
CA LEU A 75 16.60 16.85 1.34
C LEU A 75 16.95 16.76 2.84
N GLY A 76 16.07 16.13 3.61
CA GLY A 76 16.18 15.99 5.06
C GLY A 76 15.29 16.97 5.83
N GLU A 77 14.85 16.55 7.02
CA GLU A 77 13.88 17.30 7.84
C GLU A 77 14.42 18.66 8.29
N GLN A 78 15.70 18.74 8.65
CA GLN A 78 16.30 20.01 9.09
C GLN A 78 16.35 21.02 7.94
N TYR A 79 16.74 20.58 6.75
CA TYR A 79 16.76 21.43 5.56
C TYR A 79 15.37 21.88 5.16
N ALA A 80 14.38 21.00 5.19
CA ALA A 80 12.99 21.32 4.89
C ALA A 80 12.43 22.41 5.85
N ARG A 81 12.83 22.38 7.12
CA ARG A 81 12.46 23.40 8.12
C ARG A 81 13.07 24.75 7.82
N THR A 82 14.34 24.81 7.42
CA THR A 82 14.98 26.10 7.04
C THR A 82 14.34 26.72 5.79
N MET A 83 13.78 25.89 4.91
CA MET A 83 12.98 26.33 3.76
C MET A 83 11.55 26.76 4.11
N GLY A 84 11.21 26.85 5.41
CA GLY A 84 9.89 27.29 5.88
C GLY A 84 8.81 26.20 5.88
N LEU A 85 9.16 24.92 5.68
CA LEU A 85 8.18 23.84 5.72
C LEU A 85 7.75 23.54 7.16
N ASN A 86 6.45 23.56 7.40
CA ASN A 86 5.89 23.02 8.65
C ASN A 86 5.83 21.48 8.57
N VAL A 87 6.92 20.84 9.02
CA VAL A 87 7.10 19.38 8.93
C VAL A 87 5.98 18.62 9.63
N ARG A 88 5.49 19.11 10.78
CA ARG A 88 4.41 18.44 11.53
C ARG A 88 3.10 18.42 10.73
N ARG A 89 2.72 19.57 10.14
CA ARG A 89 1.52 19.66 9.29
C ARG A 89 1.65 18.83 8.01
N SER A 90 2.82 18.87 7.38
CA SER A 90 3.10 18.08 6.18
C SER A 90 3.01 16.58 6.46
N ARG A 91 3.60 16.13 7.57
CA ARG A 91 3.52 14.72 7.99
C ARG A 91 2.08 14.29 8.26
N TYR A 92 1.28 15.13 8.91
CA TYR A 92 -0.13 14.85 9.15
C TYR A 92 -0.92 14.70 7.83
N LEU A 93 -0.71 15.59 6.85
CA LEU A 93 -1.37 15.50 5.55
C LEU A 93 -0.94 14.26 4.75
N ILE A 94 0.35 13.88 4.82
CA ILE A 94 0.86 12.65 4.21
C ILE A 94 0.16 11.43 4.82
N PHE A 95 0.10 11.34 6.15
CA PHE A 95 -0.59 10.26 6.83
C PHE A 95 -2.08 10.22 6.50
N LEU A 96 -2.76 11.37 6.47
CA LEU A 96 -4.16 11.46 6.09
C LEU A 96 -4.39 10.92 4.68
N SER A 97 -3.58 11.33 3.70
CA SER A 97 -3.67 10.86 2.31
C SER A 97 -3.45 9.35 2.21
N THR A 98 -2.39 8.84 2.83
CA THR A 98 -2.07 7.41 2.79
C THR A 98 -3.13 6.56 3.49
N THR A 99 -3.65 7.02 4.63
CA THR A 99 -4.71 6.31 5.36
C THR A 99 -6.01 6.30 4.57
N LEU A 100 -6.39 7.42 3.94
CA LEU A 100 -7.57 7.47 3.08
C LEU A 100 -7.45 6.50 1.89
N LEU A 101 -6.33 6.53 1.18
CA LEU A 101 -6.14 5.68 0.00
C LEU A 101 -6.02 4.20 0.38
N ALA A 102 -5.07 3.87 1.24
CA ALA A 102 -4.81 2.49 1.62
C ALA A 102 -5.96 1.90 2.45
N GLY A 103 -6.50 2.67 3.40
CA GLY A 103 -7.60 2.22 4.25
C GLY A 103 -8.87 1.94 3.45
N THR A 104 -9.24 2.82 2.52
CA THR A 104 -10.41 2.61 1.66
C THR A 104 -10.24 1.37 0.79
N VAL A 105 -9.10 1.24 0.10
CA VAL A 105 -8.86 0.07 -0.77
C VAL A 105 -8.84 -1.22 0.05
N THR A 106 -8.16 -1.24 1.20
CA THR A 106 -8.10 -2.42 2.06
C THR A 106 -9.47 -2.80 2.62
N ALA A 107 -10.30 -1.84 2.98
CA ALA A 107 -11.64 -2.11 3.51
C ALA A 107 -12.54 -2.84 2.51
N PHE A 108 -12.51 -2.45 1.24
CA PHE A 108 -13.40 -3.00 0.20
C PHE A 108 -12.79 -4.15 -0.61
N CYS A 109 -11.49 -4.09 -0.90
CA CYS A 109 -10.79 -5.08 -1.73
C CYS A 109 -9.97 -6.10 -0.91
N GLY A 110 -9.90 -5.92 0.41
CA GLY A 110 -9.00 -6.70 1.26
C GLY A 110 -7.55 -6.22 1.22
N PRO A 111 -6.68 -6.79 2.06
CA PRO A 111 -5.26 -6.43 2.12
C PRO A 111 -4.51 -6.96 0.90
N ILE A 112 -4.09 -6.08 -0.01
CA ILE A 112 -3.26 -6.43 -1.17
C ILE A 112 -1.80 -6.12 -0.81
N GLY A 113 -1.00 -7.17 -0.69
CA GLY A 113 0.41 -7.07 -0.31
C GLY A 113 1.36 -6.82 -1.49
N PHE A 114 2.61 -6.49 -1.18
CA PHE A 114 3.76 -6.37 -2.08
C PHE A 114 3.71 -5.26 -3.12
N VAL A 115 2.57 -4.96 -3.71
CA VAL A 115 2.40 -3.93 -4.76
C VAL A 115 2.90 -2.56 -4.29
N GLY A 116 2.52 -2.14 -3.07
CA GLY A 116 2.93 -0.87 -2.50
C GLY A 116 4.44 -0.72 -2.28
N LEU A 117 5.17 -1.82 -2.13
CA LEU A 117 6.63 -1.81 -2.02
C LEU A 117 7.32 -1.93 -3.37
N ALA A 118 6.87 -2.86 -4.22
CA ALA A 118 7.50 -3.16 -5.51
C ALA A 118 7.33 -2.03 -6.53
N ILE A 119 6.12 -1.50 -6.67
CA ILE A 119 5.79 -0.54 -7.73
C ILE A 119 6.56 0.78 -7.64
N PRO A 120 6.70 1.47 -6.49
CA PRO A 120 7.51 2.68 -6.43
C PRO A 120 8.98 2.44 -6.80
N HIS A 121 9.53 1.28 -6.47
CA HIS A 121 10.88 0.91 -6.88
C HIS A 121 11.00 0.71 -8.39
N ILE A 122 10.05 0.00 -9.00
CA ILE A 122 9.98 -0.17 -10.45
C ILE A 122 9.84 1.20 -11.14
N ALA A 123 8.94 2.04 -10.66
CA ALA A 123 8.74 3.39 -11.21
C ALA A 123 10.01 4.24 -11.15
N ARG A 124 10.74 4.23 -10.01
CA ARG A 124 12.04 4.92 -9.91
C ARG A 124 13.08 4.41 -10.90
N MET A 125 13.10 3.11 -11.16
CA MET A 125 14.03 2.53 -12.11
C MET A 125 13.70 2.88 -13.56
N LEU A 126 12.42 2.90 -13.90
CA LEU A 126 11.95 3.22 -15.25
C LEU A 126 12.14 4.70 -15.59
N PHE A 127 11.85 5.59 -14.65
CA PHE A 127 11.88 7.02 -14.89
C PHE A 127 13.17 7.69 -14.41
N SER A 128 14.06 6.97 -13.69
CA SER A 128 15.35 7.46 -13.17
C SER A 128 15.25 8.82 -12.46
N ASN A 129 14.11 9.10 -11.83
CA ASN A 129 13.81 10.39 -11.23
C ASN A 129 13.27 10.22 -9.81
N ALA A 130 13.74 11.07 -8.89
CA ALA A 130 13.32 11.09 -7.50
C ALA A 130 12.21 12.14 -7.22
N ASP A 131 11.86 12.98 -8.21
CA ASP A 131 10.82 14.01 -8.05
C ASP A 131 9.44 13.34 -7.93
N HIS A 132 8.75 13.60 -6.83
CA HIS A 132 7.40 13.07 -6.59
C HIS A 132 6.35 13.57 -7.58
N ARG A 133 6.62 14.64 -8.32
CA ARG A 133 5.73 15.10 -9.40
C ARG A 133 5.63 14.07 -10.53
N ILE A 134 6.72 13.36 -10.81
CA ILE A 134 6.78 12.31 -11.82
C ILE A 134 6.54 10.95 -11.18
N LEU A 135 7.16 10.72 -10.03
CA LEU A 135 7.13 9.42 -9.36
C LEU A 135 5.72 9.03 -8.91
N LEU A 136 4.91 9.97 -8.41
CA LEU A 136 3.58 9.67 -7.89
C LEU A 136 2.61 9.23 -9.00
N PRO A 137 2.43 9.99 -10.11
CA PRO A 137 1.59 9.52 -11.22
C PRO A 137 2.18 8.30 -11.93
N ALA A 138 3.51 8.21 -12.05
CA ALA A 138 4.17 7.04 -12.62
C ALA A 138 3.89 5.78 -11.80
N SER A 139 4.02 5.86 -10.47
CA SER A 139 3.70 4.74 -9.58
C SER A 139 2.22 4.36 -9.64
N ALA A 140 1.32 5.34 -9.73
CA ALA A 140 -0.11 5.07 -9.87
C ALA A 140 -0.44 4.31 -11.17
N LEU A 141 0.12 4.77 -12.31
CA LEU A 141 -0.09 4.10 -13.60
C LEU A 141 0.56 2.72 -13.65
N CYS A 142 1.82 2.59 -13.21
CA CYS A 142 2.48 1.29 -13.13
C CYS A 142 1.73 0.33 -12.21
N GLY A 143 1.26 0.82 -11.05
CA GLY A 143 0.46 0.05 -10.12
C GLY A 143 -0.86 -0.43 -10.73
N ALA A 144 -1.56 0.45 -11.45
CA ALA A 144 -2.79 0.10 -12.14
C ALA A 144 -2.56 -1.00 -13.19
N VAL A 145 -1.51 -0.88 -14.03
CA VAL A 145 -1.17 -1.90 -15.06
C VAL A 145 -0.83 -3.23 -14.40
N VAL A 146 0.01 -3.22 -13.34
CA VAL A 146 0.41 -4.45 -12.65
C VAL A 146 -0.78 -5.10 -11.96
N LEU A 147 -1.63 -4.34 -11.27
CA LEU A 147 -2.81 -4.89 -10.60
C LEU A 147 -3.83 -5.44 -11.60
N LEU A 148 -4.05 -4.77 -12.73
CA LEU A 148 -4.94 -5.30 -13.79
C LEU A 148 -4.39 -6.60 -14.39
N THR A 149 -3.09 -6.68 -14.64
CA THR A 149 -2.46 -7.94 -15.10
C THR A 149 -2.58 -9.05 -14.05
N CYS A 150 -2.36 -8.75 -12.78
CA CYS A 150 -2.56 -9.70 -11.69
C CYS A 150 -4.03 -10.16 -11.58
N ASP A 151 -4.99 -9.26 -11.76
CA ASP A 151 -6.43 -9.57 -11.70
C ASP A 151 -6.84 -10.48 -12.87
N ILE A 152 -6.34 -10.23 -14.09
CA ILE A 152 -6.58 -11.10 -15.25
C ILE A 152 -6.04 -12.51 -14.98
N ILE A 153 -4.80 -12.61 -14.51
CA ILE A 153 -4.16 -13.90 -14.19
C ILE A 153 -4.92 -14.60 -13.06
N SER A 154 -5.31 -13.86 -12.02
CA SER A 154 -6.10 -14.36 -10.89
C SER A 154 -7.42 -14.99 -11.35
N LYS A 155 -8.15 -14.33 -12.21
CA LYS A 155 -9.41 -14.83 -12.77
C LYS A 155 -9.20 -16.04 -13.70
N TRP A 156 -8.12 -16.05 -14.46
CA TRP A 156 -7.80 -17.16 -15.36
C TRP A 156 -7.39 -18.43 -14.61
N LEU A 157 -6.61 -18.27 -13.54
CA LEU A 157 -6.15 -19.37 -12.69
C LEU A 157 -7.11 -19.71 -11.53
N THR A 158 -8.19 -18.94 -11.34
CA THR A 158 -9.12 -19.04 -10.18
C THR A 158 -8.41 -18.97 -8.83
N LEU A 159 -7.34 -18.17 -8.76
CA LEU A 159 -6.55 -17.97 -7.54
C LEU A 159 -6.82 -16.58 -6.93
N PRO A 160 -6.68 -16.42 -5.61
CA PRO A 160 -6.81 -15.11 -4.98
C PRO A 160 -5.75 -14.13 -5.48
N ILE A 161 -6.14 -12.85 -5.63
CA ILE A 161 -5.22 -11.82 -6.16
C ILE A 161 -3.98 -11.63 -5.29
N ASN A 162 -4.12 -11.74 -3.97
CA ASN A 162 -3.00 -11.59 -3.04
C ASN A 162 -1.92 -12.66 -3.23
N THR A 163 -2.30 -13.86 -3.64
CA THR A 163 -1.35 -14.94 -3.98
C THR A 163 -0.54 -14.57 -5.23
N ILE A 164 -1.21 -14.05 -6.27
CA ILE A 164 -0.54 -13.65 -7.51
C ILE A 164 0.39 -12.46 -7.27
N THR A 165 -0.08 -11.43 -6.54
CA THR A 165 0.74 -10.25 -6.23
C THR A 165 1.93 -10.60 -5.34
N ALA A 166 1.80 -11.56 -4.42
CA ALA A 166 2.91 -12.06 -3.62
C ALA A 166 3.95 -12.81 -4.46
N LEU A 167 3.50 -13.72 -5.34
CA LEU A 167 4.39 -14.48 -6.24
C LEU A 167 5.18 -13.57 -7.18
N LEU A 168 4.59 -12.50 -7.68
CA LEU A 168 5.25 -11.52 -8.53
C LEU A 168 6.07 -10.50 -7.72
N GLY A 169 5.57 -10.09 -6.57
CA GLY A 169 6.19 -9.06 -5.75
C GLY A 169 7.44 -9.53 -5.00
N ILE A 170 7.46 -10.75 -4.48
CA ILE A 170 8.60 -11.30 -3.73
C ILE A 170 9.90 -11.29 -4.54
N PRO A 171 9.97 -11.81 -5.77
CA PRO A 171 11.19 -11.76 -6.57
C PRO A 171 11.66 -10.33 -6.84
N ILE A 172 10.74 -9.40 -7.08
CA ILE A 172 11.06 -8.00 -7.33
C ILE A 172 11.67 -7.35 -6.09
N VAL A 173 11.07 -7.56 -4.93
CA VAL A 173 11.57 -7.01 -3.66
C VAL A 173 12.95 -7.59 -3.33
N ILE A 174 13.13 -8.90 -3.47
CA ILE A 174 14.42 -9.57 -3.26
C ILE A 174 15.49 -8.97 -4.18
N TRP A 175 15.19 -8.83 -5.45
CA TRP A 175 16.12 -8.27 -6.44
C TRP A 175 16.50 -6.81 -6.12
N VAL A 176 15.54 -5.99 -5.73
CA VAL A 176 15.78 -4.58 -5.31
C VAL A 176 16.67 -4.52 -4.06
N VAL A 177 16.42 -5.37 -3.06
CA VAL A 177 17.22 -5.41 -1.83
C VAL A 177 18.66 -5.81 -2.12
N ILE A 178 18.87 -6.88 -2.90
CA ILE A 178 20.23 -7.35 -3.25
C ILE A 178 20.98 -6.28 -4.04
N ARG A 179 20.33 -5.62 -4.99
CA ARG A 179 20.97 -4.57 -5.79
C ARG A 179 21.37 -3.34 -4.96
N ASN A 180 20.56 -2.94 -4.00
CA ASN A 180 20.90 -1.82 -3.12
C ASN A 180 22.01 -2.15 -2.12
N THR A 181 22.17 -3.40 -1.71
CA THR A 181 23.23 -3.83 -0.81
C THR A 181 24.60 -3.89 -1.50
N SER A 182 24.65 -4.01 -2.83
CA SER A 182 25.89 -4.03 -3.61
C SER A 182 26.48 -2.62 -3.88
N ILE A 183 25.81 -1.55 -3.44
CA ILE A 183 26.22 -0.15 -3.66
C ILE A 183 26.67 0.51 -2.33
N ALA A 184 26.50 -0.17 -1.19
CA ALA A 184 26.97 0.24 0.13
C ALA A 184 28.26 -0.48 0.51
#